data_3c810cc48a442c9f05f506eb70632bbf
#
_entry.id   3c810cc48a442c9f05f506eb70632bbf
#
_cell.length_a   1.000
_cell.length_b   1.000
_cell.length_c   1.000
_cell.angle_alpha   90.00
_cell.angle_beta   90.00
_cell.angle_gamma   90.00
#
_symmetry.space_group_name_H-M   'P 1'
#
loop_
_entity.id
_entity.type
_entity.pdbx_description
1 polymer ?
#
loop_
_entity_poly.entity_id
_entity_poly.type
_entity_poly.pdbx_seq_one_letter_code
_entity_poly.pdbx_strand_id
1 'polypeptide(L)'
;GATPVIAEAAKDMGALVVAVVTRPFQFEGKRRGNQAAAGIQKLKEKVDALIVIPNDRLLQMADKNTPLSAAFNLADEVLRQAVQGVTDLVLRPGLVNVDFADMRTVMRNAGSAIMGIGEGRGDDRAAMAARTAINSPLMESTMHGAKGVLFNVTGGPSLGILEIQQAAAVITDAADEDASIIWGHVLDPSMDDTVSITVIATGFSGVVGEGAAKGRGGLRGRMELEEADTRLSTREEDMFVVPTLPSSEIDKSPILRGENKTPPQ
;
A
#
# COMPACT_ATOMS: atom_id res chain seq x y z
N GLY A 1 14.09 -8.69 13.60
CA GLY A 1 13.30 -9.06 14.72
C GLY A 1 12.20 -10.07 14.42
N ALA A 2 11.04 -9.92 15.05
CA ALA A 2 9.93 -10.86 14.96
C ALA A 2 9.15 -10.79 13.62
N THR A 3 9.20 -9.68 12.91
CA THR A 3 8.37 -9.42 11.72
C THR A 3 8.46 -10.52 10.65
N PRO A 4 9.64 -11.02 10.24
CA PRO A 4 9.69 -12.10 9.24
C PRO A 4 9.05 -13.40 9.72
N VAL A 5 9.13 -13.71 11.02
CA VAL A 5 8.51 -14.92 11.62
C VAL A 5 6.98 -14.80 11.62
N ILE A 6 6.47 -13.62 11.97
CA ILE A 6 5.02 -13.34 11.94
C ILE A 6 4.50 -13.40 10.50
N ALA A 7 5.25 -12.82 9.54
CA ALA A 7 4.90 -12.86 8.12
C ALA A 7 4.84 -14.29 7.58
N GLU A 8 5.82 -15.13 7.93
CA GLU A 8 5.84 -16.54 7.56
C GLU A 8 4.64 -17.30 8.12
N ALA A 9 4.36 -17.16 9.41
CA ALA A 9 3.22 -17.80 10.05
C ALA A 9 1.88 -17.37 9.42
N ALA A 10 1.71 -16.09 9.07
CA ALA A 10 0.53 -15.59 8.39
C ALA A 10 0.40 -16.17 6.97
N LYS A 11 1.51 -16.27 6.24
CA LYS A 11 1.54 -16.85 4.89
C LYS A 11 1.22 -18.35 4.90
N ASP A 12 1.71 -19.09 5.90
CA ASP A 12 1.43 -20.51 6.10
C ASP A 12 -0.05 -20.78 6.39
N MET A 13 -0.75 -19.81 6.98
CA MET A 13 -2.21 -19.84 7.17
C MET A 13 -3.00 -19.44 5.91
N GLY A 14 -2.34 -19.16 4.78
CA GLY A 14 -2.99 -18.78 3.52
C GLY A 14 -3.37 -17.28 3.44
N ALA A 15 -2.99 -16.45 4.40
CA ALA A 15 -3.26 -15.02 4.36
C ALA A 15 -2.43 -14.32 3.27
N LEU A 16 -2.99 -13.25 2.69
CA LEU A 16 -2.24 -12.30 1.88
C LEU A 16 -1.40 -11.43 2.84
N VAL A 17 -0.08 -11.46 2.68
CA VAL A 17 0.83 -10.75 3.57
C VAL A 17 1.47 -9.56 2.84
N VAL A 18 1.04 -8.36 3.20
CA VAL A 18 1.62 -7.10 2.72
C VAL A 18 2.41 -6.46 3.86
N ALA A 19 3.68 -6.19 3.64
CA ALA A 19 4.51 -5.51 4.61
C ALA A 19 4.80 -4.08 4.18
N VAL A 20 4.70 -3.15 5.13
CA VAL A 20 5.10 -1.75 4.97
C VAL A 20 6.18 -1.46 5.98
N VAL A 21 7.33 -1.01 5.52
CA VAL A 21 8.50 -0.74 6.36
C VAL A 21 9.20 0.53 5.92
N THR A 22 9.94 1.15 6.84
CA THR A 22 10.80 2.29 6.53
C THR A 22 12.28 1.90 6.49
N ARG A 23 13.06 2.63 5.70
CA ARG A 23 14.52 2.68 5.86
C ARG A 23 14.89 3.82 6.80
N PRO A 24 15.86 3.60 7.71
CA PRO A 24 16.31 4.65 8.61
C PRO A 24 16.88 5.85 7.84
N PHE A 25 16.87 7.02 8.46
CA PHE A 25 17.54 8.20 7.95
C PHE A 25 19.06 7.98 7.87
N GLN A 26 19.72 8.61 6.92
CA GLN A 26 21.18 8.51 6.75
C GLN A 26 21.96 8.97 7.99
N PHE A 27 21.43 9.99 8.69
CA PHE A 27 22.05 10.49 9.93
C PHE A 27 22.00 9.49 11.10
N GLU A 28 21.16 8.45 11.02
CA GLU A 28 21.14 7.36 12.02
C GLU A 28 22.35 6.41 11.90
N GLY A 29 23.13 6.55 10.82
CA GLY A 29 24.41 5.91 10.62
C GLY A 29 24.36 4.58 9.86
N LYS A 30 25.50 4.25 9.26
CA LYS A 30 25.67 3.09 8.36
C LYS A 30 25.31 1.74 9.01
N ARG A 31 25.55 1.59 10.32
CA ARG A 31 25.25 0.34 11.03
C ARG A 31 23.73 0.05 11.02
N ARG A 32 22.91 1.08 11.30
CA ARG A 32 21.45 0.97 11.25
C ARG A 32 20.95 0.72 9.82
N GLY A 33 21.50 1.42 8.84
CA GLY A 33 21.20 1.19 7.42
C GLY A 33 21.47 -0.26 6.98
N ASN A 34 22.62 -0.82 7.35
CA ASN A 34 22.96 -2.21 7.03
C ASN A 34 22.04 -3.21 7.74
N GLN A 35 21.67 -2.96 8.99
CA GLN A 35 20.70 -3.81 9.72
C GLN A 35 19.33 -3.78 9.07
N ALA A 36 18.88 -2.59 8.65
CA ALA A 36 17.60 -2.42 7.95
C ALA A 36 17.61 -3.15 6.60
N ALA A 37 18.67 -3.00 5.79
CA ALA A 37 18.81 -3.69 4.51
C ALA A 37 18.75 -5.21 4.67
N ALA A 38 19.48 -5.77 5.65
CA ALA A 38 19.45 -7.20 5.94
C ALA A 38 18.05 -7.66 6.44
N GLY A 39 17.36 -6.83 7.20
CA GLY A 39 15.99 -7.09 7.67
C GLY A 39 14.97 -7.08 6.53
N ILE A 40 15.06 -6.10 5.64
CA ILE A 40 14.23 -5.95 4.45
C ILE A 40 14.40 -7.17 3.53
N GLN A 41 15.63 -7.60 3.29
CA GLN A 41 15.90 -8.77 2.44
C GLN A 41 15.25 -10.05 3.00
N LYS A 42 15.38 -10.29 4.31
CA LYS A 42 14.73 -11.43 4.97
C LYS A 42 13.21 -11.36 4.91
N LEU A 43 12.64 -10.16 5.04
CA LEU A 43 11.19 -9.95 5.02
C LEU A 43 10.63 -10.15 3.61
N LYS A 44 11.34 -9.69 2.58
CA LYS A 44 10.95 -9.82 1.18
C LYS A 44 10.64 -11.26 0.76
N GLU A 45 11.38 -12.25 1.32
CA GLU A 45 11.18 -13.67 1.04
C GLU A 45 9.93 -14.26 1.72
N LYS A 46 9.39 -13.57 2.73
CA LYS A 46 8.30 -14.05 3.59
C LYS A 46 6.96 -13.35 3.37
N VAL A 47 6.92 -12.35 2.49
CA VAL A 47 5.70 -11.58 2.20
C VAL A 47 5.29 -11.69 0.75
N ASP A 48 4.05 -11.34 0.43
CA ASP A 48 3.55 -11.28 -0.95
C ASP A 48 3.92 -9.96 -1.61
N ALA A 49 3.77 -8.86 -0.88
CA ALA A 49 4.17 -7.53 -1.32
C ALA A 49 4.94 -6.81 -0.20
N LEU A 50 5.98 -6.09 -0.56
CA LEU A 50 6.81 -5.30 0.35
C LEU A 50 6.92 -3.86 -0.12
N ILE A 51 6.33 -2.96 0.63
CA ILE A 51 6.43 -1.51 0.44
C ILE A 51 7.56 -1.00 1.35
N VAL A 52 8.58 -0.38 0.75
CA VAL A 52 9.71 0.20 1.48
C VAL A 52 9.67 1.71 1.31
N ILE A 53 9.63 2.44 2.41
CA ILE A 53 9.60 3.91 2.43
C ILE A 53 10.95 4.42 2.91
N PRO A 54 11.74 5.09 2.05
CA PRO A 54 13.01 5.67 2.48
C PRO A 54 12.77 6.95 3.27
N ASN A 55 13.12 6.96 4.56
CA ASN A 55 12.92 8.14 5.42
C ASN A 55 13.64 9.39 4.89
N ASP A 56 14.78 9.23 4.21
CA ASP A 56 15.50 10.37 3.60
C ASP A 56 14.64 11.12 2.55
N ARG A 57 13.71 10.45 1.91
CA ARG A 57 12.78 11.09 0.96
C ARG A 57 11.76 11.98 1.66
N LEU A 58 11.42 11.66 2.92
CA LEU A 58 10.52 12.48 3.72
C LEU A 58 11.14 13.85 4.05
N LEU A 59 12.47 13.94 4.10
CA LEU A 59 13.18 15.21 4.30
C LEU A 59 12.97 16.18 3.14
N GLN A 60 12.61 15.69 1.94
CA GLN A 60 12.29 16.56 0.81
C GLN A 60 10.91 17.23 0.96
N MET A 61 10.06 16.68 1.84
CA MET A 61 8.73 17.22 2.18
C MET A 61 8.79 18.11 3.44
N ALA A 62 9.93 18.14 4.13
CA ALA A 62 10.13 18.87 5.36
C ALA A 62 10.77 20.25 5.09
N ASP A 63 10.35 21.25 5.86
CA ASP A 63 10.96 22.58 5.84
C ASP A 63 12.31 22.60 6.55
N LYS A 64 13.16 23.58 6.23
CA LYS A 64 14.50 23.74 6.83
C LYS A 64 14.48 23.84 8.35
N ASN A 65 13.38 24.29 8.93
CA ASN A 65 13.18 24.47 10.38
C ASN A 65 12.38 23.32 11.02
N THR A 66 12.14 22.23 10.30
CA THR A 66 11.38 21.09 10.83
C THR A 66 12.12 20.45 11.99
N PRO A 67 11.52 20.36 13.20
CA PRO A 67 12.14 19.70 14.33
C PRO A 67 12.35 18.19 14.05
N LEU A 68 13.37 17.60 14.68
CA LEU A 68 13.66 16.17 14.53
C LEU A 68 12.46 15.28 14.89
N SER A 69 11.71 15.66 15.93
CA SER A 69 10.48 14.94 16.33
C SER A 69 9.43 14.97 15.24
N ALA A 70 9.29 16.08 14.51
CA ALA A 70 8.34 16.18 13.40
C ALA A 70 8.77 15.32 12.20
N ALA A 71 10.07 15.14 11.95
CA ALA A 71 10.56 14.23 10.92
C ALA A 71 10.20 12.76 11.21
N PHE A 72 10.29 12.32 12.47
CA PHE A 72 9.86 10.99 12.88
C PHE A 72 8.33 10.84 12.82
N ASN A 73 7.59 11.86 13.26
CA ASN A 73 6.12 11.85 13.15
C ASN A 73 5.66 11.77 11.68
N LEU A 74 6.39 12.41 10.76
CA LEU A 74 6.10 12.30 9.33
C LEU A 74 6.31 10.87 8.82
N ALA A 75 7.36 10.17 9.28
CA ALA A 75 7.59 8.77 8.94
C ALA A 75 6.46 7.85 9.47
N ASP A 76 6.02 8.08 10.70
CA ASP A 76 4.90 7.35 11.31
C ASP A 76 3.59 7.62 10.56
N GLU A 77 3.35 8.88 10.16
CA GLU A 77 2.16 9.26 9.41
C GLU A 77 2.12 8.61 8.02
N VAL A 78 3.24 8.57 7.30
CA VAL A 78 3.32 7.91 5.99
C VAL A 78 3.12 6.40 6.12
N LEU A 79 3.67 5.76 7.16
CA LEU A 79 3.39 4.35 7.46
C LEU A 79 1.90 4.11 7.73
N ARG A 80 1.28 4.98 8.52
CA ARG A 80 -0.16 4.92 8.82
C ARG A 80 -0.99 5.04 7.54
N GLN A 81 -0.68 6.02 6.69
CA GLN A 81 -1.36 6.24 5.42
C GLN A 81 -1.17 5.07 4.45
N ALA A 82 0.01 4.47 4.41
CA ALA A 82 0.29 3.29 3.59
C ALA A 82 -0.55 2.09 3.99
N VAL A 83 -0.61 1.78 5.28
CA VAL A 83 -1.44 0.71 5.81
C VAL A 83 -2.92 1.02 5.58
N GLN A 84 -3.33 2.25 5.87
CA GLN A 84 -4.71 2.69 5.70
C GLN A 84 -5.15 2.66 4.23
N GLY A 85 -4.30 3.11 3.30
CA GLY A 85 -4.60 3.09 1.87
C GLY A 85 -4.92 1.68 1.32
N VAL A 86 -4.31 0.64 1.90
CA VAL A 86 -4.62 -0.76 1.57
C VAL A 86 -5.87 -1.25 2.30
N THR A 87 -5.96 -0.98 3.60
CA THR A 87 -7.03 -1.52 4.43
C THR A 87 -8.37 -0.86 4.17
N ASP A 88 -8.39 0.44 3.89
CA ASP A 88 -9.62 1.19 3.62
C ASP A 88 -10.34 0.68 2.36
N LEU A 89 -9.60 0.23 1.34
CA LEU A 89 -10.18 -0.36 0.13
C LEU A 89 -11.02 -1.61 0.40
N VAL A 90 -10.69 -2.35 1.46
CA VAL A 90 -11.36 -3.60 1.83
C VAL A 90 -12.37 -3.40 2.95
N LEU A 91 -12.03 -2.57 3.94
CA LEU A 91 -12.79 -2.48 5.18
C LEU A 91 -13.79 -1.33 5.20
N ARG A 92 -13.52 -0.24 4.47
CA ARG A 92 -14.42 0.92 4.45
C ARG A 92 -15.42 0.82 3.30
N PRO A 93 -16.73 0.90 3.59
CA PRO A 93 -17.72 0.98 2.54
C PRO A 93 -17.57 2.30 1.79
N GLY A 94 -17.35 2.22 0.50
CA GLY A 94 -17.31 3.35 -0.42
C GLY A 94 -18.40 3.21 -1.49
N LEU A 95 -18.43 4.16 -2.43
CA LEU A 95 -19.28 4.04 -3.62
C LEU A 95 -18.78 2.95 -4.57
N VAL A 96 -17.46 2.74 -4.60
CA VAL A 96 -16.80 1.67 -5.34
C VAL A 96 -15.90 0.92 -4.37
N ASN A 97 -16.25 -0.34 -4.13
CA ASN A 97 -15.49 -1.22 -3.25
C ASN A 97 -14.62 -2.16 -4.10
N VAL A 98 -13.43 -2.41 -3.63
CA VAL A 98 -12.53 -3.40 -4.23
C VAL A 98 -12.85 -4.77 -3.66
N ASP A 99 -13.03 -5.77 -4.53
CA ASP A 99 -13.11 -7.15 -4.10
C ASP A 99 -11.74 -7.61 -3.58
N PHE A 100 -11.76 -8.36 -2.48
CA PHE A 100 -10.54 -8.93 -1.90
C PHE A 100 -9.82 -9.86 -2.89
N ALA A 101 -10.55 -10.55 -3.75
CA ALA A 101 -9.98 -11.42 -4.79
C ALA A 101 -9.16 -10.61 -5.80
N ASP A 102 -9.66 -9.45 -6.22
CA ASP A 102 -8.97 -8.55 -7.15
C ASP A 102 -7.69 -7.99 -6.51
N MET A 103 -7.79 -7.49 -5.27
CA MET A 103 -6.62 -7.01 -4.54
C MET A 103 -5.55 -8.11 -4.37
N ARG A 104 -5.99 -9.35 -4.09
CA ARG A 104 -5.11 -10.51 -3.98
C ARG A 104 -4.39 -10.80 -5.28
N THR A 105 -5.05 -10.63 -6.43
CA THR A 105 -4.45 -10.86 -7.75
C THR A 105 -3.29 -9.90 -8.02
N VAL A 106 -3.43 -8.63 -7.65
CA VAL A 106 -2.38 -7.61 -7.86
C VAL A 106 -1.25 -7.71 -6.83
N MET A 107 -1.58 -8.10 -5.59
CA MET A 107 -0.61 -8.08 -4.47
C MET A 107 0.09 -9.42 -4.22
N ARG A 108 -0.49 -10.55 -4.65
CA ARG A 108 0.07 -11.88 -4.39
C ARG A 108 1.36 -12.08 -5.18
N ASN A 109 2.44 -12.44 -4.46
CA ASN A 109 3.78 -12.63 -5.04
C ASN A 109 4.30 -11.41 -5.83
N ALA A 110 3.81 -10.23 -5.52
CA ALA A 110 4.18 -9.00 -6.21
C ALA A 110 5.62 -8.54 -5.90
N GLY A 111 6.20 -9.04 -4.81
CA GLY A 111 7.57 -8.72 -4.42
C GLY A 111 7.70 -7.27 -3.94
N SER A 112 8.53 -6.48 -4.60
CA SER A 112 8.71 -5.06 -4.25
C SER A 112 7.55 -4.23 -4.80
N ALA A 113 6.99 -3.39 -3.95
CA ALA A 113 5.98 -2.41 -4.30
C ALA A 113 6.45 -1.00 -3.95
N ILE A 114 6.03 -0.02 -4.72
CA ILE A 114 6.24 1.40 -4.46
C ILE A 114 4.90 2.06 -4.16
N MET A 115 4.95 3.15 -3.40
CA MET A 115 3.75 3.87 -3.00
C MET A 115 3.96 5.37 -3.19
N GLY A 116 2.89 6.04 -3.62
CA GLY A 116 2.82 7.48 -3.66
C GLY A 116 1.50 7.98 -3.08
N ILE A 117 1.55 9.15 -2.50
CA ILE A 117 0.39 9.84 -1.93
C ILE A 117 0.36 11.23 -2.51
N GLY A 118 -0.82 11.70 -2.89
CA GLY A 118 -1.02 13.04 -3.41
C GLY A 118 -2.35 13.61 -2.95
N GLU A 119 -2.37 14.91 -2.74
CA GLU A 119 -3.56 15.68 -2.40
C GLU A 119 -3.77 16.77 -3.44
N GLY A 120 -5.03 17.09 -3.68
CA GLY A 120 -5.43 18.18 -4.58
C GLY A 120 -6.64 18.91 -4.05
N ARG A 121 -6.76 20.18 -4.42
CA ARG A 121 -7.86 21.08 -4.05
C ARG A 121 -8.37 21.86 -5.25
N GLY A 122 -9.64 22.27 -5.20
CA GLY A 122 -10.27 23.09 -6.22
C GLY A 122 -10.77 22.30 -7.43
N ASP A 123 -10.91 22.98 -8.58
CA ASP A 123 -11.62 22.44 -9.76
C ASP A 123 -10.96 21.17 -10.34
N ASP A 124 -9.62 21.09 -10.35
CA ASP A 124 -8.86 19.96 -10.88
C ASP A 124 -8.28 19.06 -9.78
N ARG A 125 -8.89 19.06 -8.59
CA ARG A 125 -8.37 18.41 -7.37
C ARG A 125 -7.99 16.95 -7.55
N ALA A 126 -8.80 16.15 -8.23
CA ALA A 126 -8.54 14.73 -8.41
C ALA A 126 -7.37 14.48 -9.39
N ALA A 127 -7.31 15.21 -10.50
CA ALA A 127 -6.20 15.11 -11.44
C ALA A 127 -4.89 15.64 -10.81
N MET A 128 -4.97 16.70 -9.99
CA MET A 128 -3.83 17.22 -9.25
C MET A 128 -3.33 16.20 -8.22
N ALA A 129 -4.24 15.61 -7.43
CA ALA A 129 -3.92 14.57 -6.47
C ALA A 129 -3.23 13.37 -7.14
N ALA A 130 -3.76 12.90 -8.30
CA ALA A 130 -3.17 11.81 -9.06
C ALA A 130 -1.74 12.15 -9.54
N ARG A 131 -1.54 13.32 -10.14
CA ARG A 131 -0.21 13.78 -10.57
C ARG A 131 0.77 13.88 -9.41
N THR A 132 0.33 14.39 -8.26
CA THR A 132 1.15 14.48 -7.04
C THR A 132 1.49 13.09 -6.53
N ALA A 133 0.53 12.15 -6.54
CA ALA A 133 0.76 10.78 -6.09
C ALA A 133 1.79 10.04 -6.95
N ILE A 134 1.67 10.08 -8.29
CA ILE A 134 2.61 9.38 -9.19
C ILE A 134 4.00 10.01 -9.22
N ASN A 135 4.13 11.29 -8.85
CA ASN A 135 5.41 12.00 -8.72
C ASN A 135 5.85 12.16 -7.25
N SER A 136 5.21 11.42 -6.34
CA SER A 136 5.52 11.52 -4.92
C SER A 136 6.99 11.21 -4.64
N PRO A 137 7.69 12.01 -3.81
CA PRO A 137 9.07 11.71 -3.41
C PRO A 137 9.20 10.38 -2.67
N LEU A 138 8.10 9.81 -2.16
CA LEU A 138 8.08 8.50 -1.51
C LEU A 138 8.39 7.36 -2.49
N MET A 139 8.16 7.56 -3.79
CA MET A 139 8.49 6.58 -4.81
C MET A 139 10.00 6.55 -5.07
N GLU A 140 10.64 5.40 -4.86
CA GLU A 140 12.07 5.21 -5.17
C GLU A 140 12.36 5.17 -6.67
N SER A 141 11.36 4.81 -7.47
CA SER A 141 11.41 4.73 -8.93
C SER A 141 10.12 5.27 -9.54
N THR A 142 10.15 5.47 -10.84
CA THR A 142 8.93 5.81 -11.59
C THR A 142 7.97 4.62 -11.59
N MET A 143 6.68 4.90 -11.69
CA MET A 143 5.62 3.89 -11.80
C MET A 143 5.62 3.16 -13.15
N HIS A 144 6.40 3.67 -14.11
CA HIS A 144 6.50 3.09 -15.45
C HIS A 144 6.99 1.65 -15.43
N GLY A 145 6.26 0.77 -16.13
CA GLY A 145 6.53 -0.67 -16.14
C GLY A 145 5.93 -1.45 -14.95
N ALA A 146 5.11 -0.80 -14.10
CA ALA A 146 4.31 -1.48 -13.10
C ALA A 146 3.21 -2.30 -13.77
N LYS A 147 3.15 -3.60 -13.49
CA LYS A 147 2.12 -4.51 -14.03
C LYS A 147 0.88 -4.61 -13.17
N GLY A 148 0.95 -4.18 -11.93
CA GLY A 148 -0.18 -4.09 -11.02
C GLY A 148 -0.24 -2.72 -10.38
N VAL A 149 -1.40 -2.09 -10.42
CA VAL A 149 -1.64 -0.78 -9.79
C VAL A 149 -2.90 -0.85 -8.97
N LEU A 150 -2.77 -0.47 -7.72
CA LEU A 150 -3.88 -0.30 -6.80
C LEU A 150 -3.94 1.17 -6.39
N PHE A 151 -5.07 1.84 -6.58
CA PHE A 151 -5.20 3.19 -6.08
C PHE A 151 -6.53 3.43 -5.35
N ASN A 152 -6.43 4.22 -4.29
CA ASN A 152 -7.54 4.64 -3.46
C ASN A 152 -7.79 6.13 -3.65
N VAL A 153 -9.02 6.51 -3.93
CA VAL A 153 -9.47 7.90 -4.01
C VAL A 153 -10.31 8.21 -2.77
N THR A 154 -9.84 9.09 -1.91
CA THR A 154 -10.59 9.56 -0.74
C THR A 154 -11.06 10.98 -1.00
N GLY A 155 -12.35 11.22 -0.85
CA GLY A 155 -12.92 12.55 -1.07
C GLY A 155 -14.29 12.73 -0.44
N GLY A 156 -14.76 13.96 -0.44
CA GLY A 156 -16.07 14.35 0.09
C GLY A 156 -17.22 13.96 -0.83
N PRO A 157 -18.48 14.21 -0.38
CA PRO A 157 -19.70 13.90 -1.15
C PRO A 157 -19.81 14.66 -2.48
N SER A 158 -19.04 15.74 -2.64
CA SER A 158 -19.01 16.58 -3.85
C SER A 158 -18.14 15.99 -4.97
N LEU A 159 -17.41 14.91 -4.72
CA LEU A 159 -16.51 14.31 -5.71
C LEU A 159 -17.28 13.67 -6.86
N GLY A 160 -17.07 14.19 -8.07
CA GLY A 160 -17.77 13.77 -9.28
C GLY A 160 -17.08 12.60 -10.01
N ILE A 161 -17.88 11.83 -10.76
CA ILE A 161 -17.36 10.70 -11.55
C ILE A 161 -16.35 11.13 -12.62
N LEU A 162 -16.51 12.31 -13.21
CA LEU A 162 -15.60 12.84 -14.23
C LEU A 162 -14.22 13.19 -13.62
N GLU A 163 -14.20 13.67 -12.37
CA GLU A 163 -12.97 13.94 -11.64
C GLU A 163 -12.20 12.63 -11.38
N ILE A 164 -12.92 11.57 -10.98
CA ILE A 164 -12.34 10.23 -10.78
C ILE A 164 -11.78 9.69 -12.11
N GLN A 165 -12.50 9.85 -13.20
CA GLN A 165 -12.05 9.44 -14.53
C GLN A 165 -10.76 10.16 -14.97
N GLN A 166 -10.66 11.46 -14.72
CA GLN A 166 -9.45 12.24 -15.00
C GLN A 166 -8.25 11.75 -14.16
N ALA A 167 -8.48 11.50 -12.88
CA ALA A 167 -7.43 10.95 -12.01
C ALA A 167 -6.98 9.55 -12.46
N ALA A 168 -7.94 8.68 -12.80
CA ALA A 168 -7.65 7.34 -13.30
C ALA A 168 -6.85 7.37 -14.61
N ALA A 169 -7.18 8.27 -15.54
CA ALA A 169 -6.42 8.45 -16.78
C ALA A 169 -4.96 8.81 -16.51
N VAL A 170 -4.70 9.77 -15.60
CA VAL A 170 -3.34 10.17 -15.22
C VAL A 170 -2.53 9.00 -14.66
N ILE A 171 -3.16 8.14 -13.84
CA ILE A 171 -2.50 6.99 -13.23
C ILE A 171 -2.26 5.89 -14.26
N THR A 172 -3.25 5.62 -15.12
CA THR A 172 -3.17 4.61 -16.19
C THR A 172 -2.06 4.93 -17.18
N ASP A 173 -1.96 6.19 -17.62
CA ASP A 173 -0.92 6.65 -18.55
C ASP A 173 0.50 6.51 -17.98
N ALA A 174 0.64 6.48 -16.66
CA ALA A 174 1.91 6.31 -15.98
C ALA A 174 2.30 4.85 -15.74
N ALA A 175 1.38 3.89 -15.89
CA ALA A 175 1.60 2.45 -15.71
C ALA A 175 2.07 1.77 -17.00
N ASP A 176 2.23 0.45 -16.97
CA ASP A 176 2.44 -0.38 -18.15
C ASP A 176 1.12 -0.50 -18.95
N GLU A 177 1.19 -0.64 -20.27
CA GLU A 177 0.00 -0.78 -21.13
C GLU A 177 -0.85 -2.00 -20.77
N ASP A 178 -0.21 -3.07 -20.29
CA ASP A 178 -0.85 -4.31 -19.86
C ASP A 178 -1.08 -4.37 -18.34
N ALA A 179 -0.99 -3.23 -17.63
CA ALA A 179 -1.15 -3.20 -16.19
C ALA A 179 -2.56 -3.57 -15.74
N SER A 180 -2.66 -4.43 -14.74
CA SER A 180 -3.91 -4.66 -14.00
C SER A 180 -4.14 -3.51 -13.03
N ILE A 181 -5.18 -2.71 -13.28
CA ILE A 181 -5.50 -1.52 -12.49
C ILE A 181 -6.76 -1.78 -11.67
N ILE A 182 -6.63 -1.63 -10.36
CA ILE A 182 -7.72 -1.77 -9.40
C ILE A 182 -7.85 -0.45 -8.64
N TRP A 183 -9.07 0.04 -8.51
CA TRP A 183 -9.31 1.26 -7.79
C TRP A 183 -10.54 1.18 -6.90
N GLY A 184 -10.52 1.95 -5.83
CA GLY A 184 -11.65 2.10 -4.93
C GLY A 184 -11.82 3.54 -4.49
N HIS A 185 -13.01 3.82 -3.96
CA HIS A 185 -13.38 5.13 -3.45
C HIS A 185 -13.77 5.02 -1.98
N VAL A 186 -13.21 5.89 -1.16
CA VAL A 186 -13.56 6.08 0.25
C VAL A 186 -14.23 7.43 0.43
N LEU A 187 -15.44 7.43 0.95
CA LEU A 187 -16.16 8.65 1.29
C LEU A 187 -15.69 9.18 2.64
N ASP A 188 -15.15 10.39 2.65
CA ASP A 188 -14.83 11.13 3.87
C ASP A 188 -15.59 12.49 3.88
N PRO A 189 -16.66 12.61 4.66
CA PRO A 189 -17.45 13.84 4.71
C PRO A 189 -16.69 15.07 5.20
N SER A 190 -15.52 14.90 5.81
CA SER A 190 -14.68 16.01 6.26
C SER A 190 -13.84 16.65 5.17
N MET A 191 -13.75 15.98 3.99
CA MET A 191 -12.97 16.43 2.83
C MET A 191 -13.87 17.17 1.84
N ASP A 192 -14.27 18.41 2.13
CA ASP A 192 -15.21 19.17 1.29
C ASP A 192 -14.66 19.43 -0.11
N ASP A 193 -13.50 20.10 -0.19
CA ASP A 193 -12.88 20.58 -1.44
C ASP A 193 -11.51 19.93 -1.71
N THR A 194 -11.19 18.91 -0.94
CA THR A 194 -9.93 18.20 -1.02
C THR A 194 -10.15 16.77 -1.49
N VAL A 195 -9.24 16.27 -2.33
CA VAL A 195 -9.16 14.86 -2.71
C VAL A 195 -7.77 14.35 -2.38
N SER A 196 -7.71 13.18 -1.76
CA SER A 196 -6.45 12.46 -1.51
C SER A 196 -6.43 11.18 -2.32
N ILE A 197 -5.30 10.92 -2.97
CA ILE A 197 -5.10 9.70 -3.74
C ILE A 197 -3.84 8.99 -3.24
N THR A 198 -4.02 7.73 -2.88
CA THR A 198 -2.91 6.81 -2.57
C THR A 198 -2.77 5.82 -3.71
N VAL A 199 -1.58 5.73 -4.31
CA VAL A 199 -1.26 4.80 -5.39
C VAL A 199 -0.23 3.80 -4.90
N ILE A 200 -0.45 2.52 -5.16
CA ILE A 200 0.50 1.44 -4.91
C ILE A 200 0.74 0.72 -6.22
N ALA A 201 2.00 0.68 -6.65
CA ALA A 201 2.40 0.04 -7.88
C ALA A 201 3.30 -1.17 -7.60
N THR A 202 3.05 -2.26 -8.31
CA THR A 202 3.66 -3.57 -8.11
C THR A 202 4.08 -4.20 -9.43
N GLY A 203 4.76 -5.34 -9.37
CA GLY A 203 5.02 -6.16 -10.54
C GLY A 203 6.11 -5.60 -11.47
N PHE A 204 7.07 -4.85 -10.92
CA PHE A 204 8.21 -4.35 -11.68
C PHE A 204 9.10 -5.49 -12.17
N SER A 205 9.26 -5.62 -13.48
CA SER A 205 10.16 -6.59 -14.08
C SER A 205 11.62 -6.20 -13.79
N GLY A 206 12.16 -6.68 -12.66
CA GLY A 206 13.60 -6.87 -12.48
C GLY A 206 14.52 -5.65 -12.32
N VAL A 207 14.05 -4.44 -11.92
CA VAL A 207 14.97 -3.35 -11.51
C VAL A 207 14.33 -2.44 -10.48
N VAL A 208 14.23 -2.91 -9.24
CA VAL A 208 14.05 -1.99 -8.11
C VAL A 208 15.20 -2.23 -7.13
N GLY A 209 16.22 -1.40 -7.22
CA GLY A 209 17.21 -1.23 -6.17
C GLY A 209 18.49 -2.07 -6.28
N GLU A 210 19.30 -1.89 -7.33
CA GLU A 210 20.75 -2.01 -7.18
C GLU A 210 21.40 -0.79 -7.83
N GLY A 211 21.79 0.14 -6.98
CA GLY A 211 22.66 1.25 -7.34
C GLY A 211 23.94 0.71 -7.95
N ALA A 212 24.25 1.17 -9.15
CA ALA A 212 25.43 1.04 -9.93
C ALA A 212 26.68 0.45 -9.22
N ALA A 213 27.00 -0.80 -9.50
CA ALA A 213 28.35 -1.31 -9.50
C ALA A 213 28.68 -1.80 -10.90
N LYS A 214 29.52 -1.04 -11.59
CA LYS A 214 30.13 -1.40 -12.88
C LYS A 214 30.86 -2.74 -12.80
N GLY A 215 30.55 -3.65 -13.71
CA GLY A 215 31.34 -4.84 -13.89
C GLY A 215 31.00 -5.55 -15.20
N ARG A 216 31.92 -5.45 -16.15
CA ARG A 216 31.95 -6.09 -17.48
C ARG A 216 31.79 -7.61 -17.42
N GLY A 217 31.10 -8.16 -18.40
CA GLY A 217 31.52 -9.47 -18.98
C GLY A 217 30.46 -10.55 -19.02
N GLY A 218 30.12 -10.99 -20.23
CA GLY A 218 29.73 -12.38 -20.46
C GLY A 218 28.39 -12.63 -21.12
N LEU A 219 28.37 -12.58 -22.44
CA LEU A 219 27.40 -13.32 -23.27
C LEU A 219 27.54 -14.82 -22.97
N ARG A 220 26.46 -15.49 -22.59
CA ARG A 220 26.09 -16.86 -23.05
C ARG A 220 24.93 -17.38 -22.20
N GLY A 221 23.91 -17.91 -22.86
CA GLY A 221 22.89 -18.72 -22.20
C GLY A 221 21.47 -18.42 -22.71
N ARG A 222 21.26 -18.57 -24.01
CA ARG A 222 19.94 -18.74 -24.59
C ARG A 222 19.65 -20.24 -24.58
N MET A 223 18.44 -20.60 -24.20
CA MET A 223 17.70 -21.85 -24.44
C MET A 223 17.30 -22.64 -23.20
N GLU A 224 16.06 -23.04 -23.31
CA GLU A 224 15.33 -24.07 -22.56
C GLU A 224 14.55 -23.61 -21.35
N LEU A 225 13.25 -23.40 -21.59
CA LEU A 225 12.14 -23.80 -20.72
C LEU A 225 10.82 -23.68 -21.52
N GLU A 226 10.59 -24.70 -22.32
CA GLU A 226 9.23 -25.11 -22.69
C GLU A 226 8.87 -26.33 -21.83
N GLU A 227 7.58 -26.41 -21.49
CA GLU A 227 6.87 -27.56 -20.92
C GLU A 227 6.94 -27.79 -19.39
N ALA A 228 5.88 -27.33 -18.74
CA ALA A 228 5.17 -28.05 -17.68
C ALA A 228 3.83 -27.33 -17.44
N ASP A 229 2.88 -27.66 -18.17
CA ASP A 229 1.86 -28.72 -18.03
C ASP A 229 0.71 -28.38 -17.08
N THR A 230 -0.38 -28.21 -17.75
CA THR A 230 -1.79 -28.20 -17.39
C THR A 230 -2.17 -29.33 -16.43
N ARG A 231 -2.42 -29.01 -15.16
CA ARG A 231 -3.37 -29.75 -14.31
C ARG A 231 -3.89 -28.85 -13.19
N LEU A 232 -4.87 -28.03 -13.48
CA LEU A 232 -5.73 -27.43 -12.47
C LEU A 232 -6.98 -28.28 -12.30
N SER A 233 -6.95 -29.10 -11.27
CA SER A 233 -8.12 -29.72 -10.70
C SER A 233 -8.79 -28.72 -9.76
N THR A 234 -9.98 -28.34 -10.12
CA THR A 234 -11.03 -27.73 -9.30
C THR A 234 -11.04 -28.24 -7.86
N ARG A 235 -10.88 -27.31 -6.91
CA ARG A 235 -11.46 -27.40 -5.58
C ARG A 235 -12.01 -26.03 -5.20
N GLU A 236 -13.28 -25.83 -5.47
CA GLU A 236 -14.16 -24.96 -4.71
C GLU A 236 -14.22 -25.51 -3.28
N GLU A 237 -14.16 -24.61 -2.32
CA GLU A 237 -14.39 -24.72 -0.89
C GLU A 237 -13.18 -24.27 -0.05
N ASP A 238 -13.04 -22.94 0.08
CA ASP A 238 -12.52 -22.34 1.29
C ASP A 238 -13.19 -20.97 1.47
N MET A 239 -14.45 -21.07 1.85
CA MET A 239 -15.26 -19.94 2.30
C MET A 239 -14.76 -19.53 3.68
N PHE A 240 -14.27 -18.32 3.78
CA PHE A 240 -13.79 -17.69 4.99
C PHE A 240 -14.91 -17.67 6.05
N VAL A 241 -14.78 -18.51 7.05
CA VAL A 241 -15.64 -18.49 8.23
C VAL A 241 -15.15 -17.39 9.15
N VAL A 242 -15.83 -16.27 9.15
CA VAL A 242 -15.69 -15.28 10.23
C VAL A 242 -16.21 -15.95 11.50
N PRO A 243 -15.43 -16.06 12.59
CA PRO A 243 -15.95 -16.59 13.85
C PRO A 243 -17.03 -15.63 14.37
N THR A 244 -18.28 -15.99 14.23
CA THR A 244 -19.38 -15.32 14.93
C THR A 244 -19.30 -15.74 16.38
N LEU A 245 -18.99 -14.79 17.27
CA LEU A 245 -19.13 -14.97 18.71
C LEU A 245 -20.58 -15.33 19.03
N PRO A 246 -20.84 -16.34 19.86
CA PRO A 246 -22.19 -16.71 20.23
C PRO A 246 -22.87 -15.54 20.93
N SER A 247 -24.09 -15.26 20.55
CA SER A 247 -24.93 -14.14 21.01
C SER A 247 -25.14 -14.06 22.53
N SER A 248 -24.70 -15.07 23.30
CA SER A 248 -24.77 -15.11 24.75
C SER A 248 -23.66 -14.31 25.48
N GLU A 249 -22.61 -13.84 24.78
CA GLU A 249 -21.54 -13.04 25.41
C GLU A 249 -21.67 -11.54 25.18
N ILE A 250 -22.48 -11.12 24.21
CA ILE A 250 -22.69 -9.69 23.90
C ILE A 250 -23.45 -8.97 25.03
N ASP A 251 -24.23 -9.71 25.84
CA ASP A 251 -25.10 -9.15 26.89
C ASP A 251 -24.39 -8.86 28.23
N LYS A 252 -23.07 -9.13 28.31
CA LYS A 252 -22.28 -8.92 29.54
C LYS A 252 -21.36 -7.69 29.51
N SER A 253 -21.38 -6.91 28.45
CA SER A 253 -20.57 -5.70 28.36
C SER A 253 -21.25 -4.53 29.09
N PRO A 254 -20.59 -3.90 30.10
CA PRO A 254 -21.13 -2.77 30.86
C PRO A 254 -21.35 -1.50 30.01
N ILE A 255 -20.86 -1.48 28.78
CA ILE A 255 -20.86 -0.28 27.91
C ILE A 255 -22.21 -0.07 27.20
N LEU A 256 -23.08 -1.10 27.14
CA LEU A 256 -24.37 -1.02 26.44
C LEU A 256 -25.58 -0.78 27.36
N ARG A 257 -25.39 -0.69 28.68
CA ARG A 257 -26.43 -0.23 29.60
C ARG A 257 -26.30 1.26 29.81
N GLY A 258 -27.03 2.01 28.97
CA GLY A 258 -27.23 3.44 29.19
C GLY A 258 -27.99 3.72 30.47
N GLU A 259 -27.34 3.74 31.60
CA GLU A 259 -27.88 4.31 32.82
C GLU A 259 -27.60 5.82 32.85
N ASN A 260 -28.61 6.58 32.46
CA ASN A 260 -28.73 8.03 32.70
C ASN A 260 -28.71 8.27 34.22
N LYS A 261 -27.58 8.67 34.78
CA LYS A 261 -27.56 9.26 36.14
C LYS A 261 -27.74 10.77 36.01
N THR A 262 -28.92 11.23 36.36
CA THR A 262 -29.26 12.61 36.68
C THR A 262 -28.40 13.08 37.86
N PRO A 263 -27.79 14.29 37.82
CA PRO A 263 -27.05 14.81 38.98
C PRO A 263 -28.03 15.32 40.06
N PRO A 264 -27.67 15.20 41.34
CA PRO A 264 -28.49 15.70 42.45
C PRO A 264 -28.42 17.23 42.54
N GLN A 265 -29.52 17.82 43.02
CA GLN A 265 -29.71 19.25 43.31
C GLN A 265 -28.77 19.77 44.39
#